data_c1d04201f0a1f6959dc7b43437892b68
#
_entry.id   c1d04201f0a1f6959dc7b43437892b68
#
_cell.length_a   1.000
_cell.length_b   1.000
_cell.length_c   1.000
_cell.angle_alpha   90.00
_cell.angle_beta   90.00
_cell.angle_gamma   90.00
#
_symmetry.space_group_name_H-M   'P 1'
#
loop_
_entity.id
_entity.type
_entity.pdbx_description
1 polymer ?
#
loop_
_entity_poly.entity_id
_entity_poly.type
_entity_poly.pdbx_seq_one_letter_code
_entity_poly.pdbx_strand_id
1 'polypeptide(L)'
;VKADIGGKEVLAGNLKLMNKYNIDSSAGKDSIENALGTLVYVAIGGIYAGCIVISDVIKPTSQQAIAALKKAGVKKVIMLTGDAKKVAEQVAGKLGVDEVKSELLPADKVIEVEKLLNSKSKDEMLAFVGDGINDAPVLSRADIGIAMGALGSDAAIEAADIVLMDDDPAKIA
;
A
#
# COMPACT_ATOMS: atom_id res chain seq x y z
N VAL A 1 5.59 22.42 -6.03
CA VAL A 1 4.73 23.60 -6.05
C VAL A 1 5.50 24.79 -5.55
N LYS A 2 5.25 25.98 -6.14
CA LYS A 2 5.74 27.29 -5.68
C LYS A 2 4.52 28.19 -5.53
N ALA A 3 4.40 28.84 -4.39
CA ALA A 3 3.27 29.74 -4.09
C ALA A 3 3.75 30.95 -3.30
N ASP A 4 3.02 32.05 -3.36
CA ASP A 4 3.14 33.17 -2.41
C ASP A 4 2.02 33.06 -1.37
N ILE A 5 2.37 33.05 -0.11
CA ILE A 5 1.44 32.95 1.00
C ILE A 5 1.75 34.09 1.98
N GLY A 6 0.89 35.09 1.99
CA GLY A 6 1.05 36.25 2.87
C GLY A 6 2.35 37.06 2.62
N GLY A 7 2.73 37.19 1.36
CA GLY A 7 3.95 37.92 0.96
C GLY A 7 5.26 37.14 1.17
N LYS A 8 5.17 35.84 1.49
CA LYS A 8 6.30 34.91 1.61
C LYS A 8 6.26 33.86 0.52
N GLU A 9 7.37 33.69 -0.17
CA GLU A 9 7.51 32.58 -1.12
C GLU A 9 7.58 31.26 -0.36
N VAL A 10 6.70 30.32 -0.72
CA VAL A 10 6.66 28.96 -0.18
C VAL A 10 6.92 27.96 -1.31
N LEU A 11 7.89 27.09 -1.10
CA LEU A 11 8.19 25.96 -1.96
C LEU A 11 7.79 24.67 -1.26
N ALA A 12 7.06 23.78 -1.94
CA ALA A 12 6.72 22.45 -1.44
C ALA A 12 6.92 21.42 -2.55
N GLY A 13 7.74 20.40 -2.33
CA GLY A 13 8.01 19.37 -3.31
C GLY A 13 9.16 18.43 -2.94
N ASN A 14 9.66 17.69 -3.92
CA ASN A 14 10.75 16.74 -3.71
C ASN A 14 12.12 17.43 -3.60
N LEU A 15 13.14 16.64 -3.29
CA LEU A 15 14.51 17.13 -3.15
C LEU A 15 15.03 17.81 -4.44
N LYS A 16 14.58 17.38 -5.64
CA LYS A 16 14.93 18.03 -6.90
C LYS A 16 14.44 19.48 -6.96
N LEU A 17 13.28 19.76 -6.37
CA LEU A 17 12.75 21.12 -6.27
C LEU A 17 13.63 21.97 -5.34
N MET A 18 14.02 21.45 -4.19
CA MET A 18 14.90 22.16 -3.25
C MET A 18 16.24 22.51 -3.92
N ASN A 19 16.86 21.54 -4.58
CA ASN A 19 18.11 21.73 -5.32
C ASN A 19 17.97 22.77 -6.43
N LYS A 20 16.87 22.79 -7.17
CA LYS A 20 16.60 23.77 -8.23
C LYS A 20 16.59 25.21 -7.71
N TYR A 21 16.16 25.42 -6.48
CA TYR A 21 16.09 26.74 -5.84
C TYR A 21 17.22 26.97 -4.84
N ASN A 22 18.29 26.15 -4.87
CA ASN A 22 19.45 26.22 -3.98
C ASN A 22 19.09 26.26 -2.49
N ILE A 23 18.04 25.53 -2.10
CA ILE A 23 17.64 25.39 -0.69
C ILE A 23 18.50 24.30 -0.05
N ASP A 24 19.24 24.64 0.98
CA ASP A 24 19.97 23.66 1.79
C ASP A 24 19.00 22.90 2.70
N SER A 25 18.76 21.63 2.37
CA SER A 25 17.89 20.71 3.13
C SER A 25 18.67 19.74 4.02
N SER A 26 19.97 19.98 4.23
CA SER A 26 20.85 19.09 5.01
C SER A 26 20.41 18.93 6.47
N ALA A 27 19.83 19.99 7.06
CA ALA A 27 19.33 19.98 8.44
C ALA A 27 18.21 18.96 8.72
N GLY A 28 17.58 18.43 7.68
CA GLY A 28 16.51 17.41 7.82
C GLY A 28 16.97 15.97 7.59
N LYS A 29 18.21 15.73 7.18
CA LYS A 29 18.65 14.40 6.72
C LYS A 29 18.49 13.32 7.78
N ASP A 30 18.90 13.55 9.00
CA ASP A 30 18.87 12.55 10.08
C ASP A 30 17.43 12.13 10.46
N SER A 31 16.48 13.07 10.37
CA SER A 31 15.06 12.80 10.63
C SER A 31 14.36 12.08 9.48
N ILE A 32 14.93 12.16 8.27
CA ILE A 32 14.35 11.68 7.03
C ILE A 32 14.90 10.30 6.62
N GLU A 33 16.11 9.95 7.05
CA GLU A 33 16.81 8.73 6.65
C GLU A 33 16.03 7.43 6.98
N ASN A 34 15.18 7.49 8.01
CA ASN A 34 14.31 6.39 8.43
C ASN A 34 12.82 6.64 8.12
N ALA A 35 12.48 7.75 7.46
CA ALA A 35 11.10 8.05 7.12
C ALA A 35 10.62 7.13 5.98
N LEU A 36 9.53 6.43 6.25
CA LEU A 36 8.86 5.59 5.26
C LEU A 36 7.69 6.36 4.67
N GLY A 37 7.78 6.64 3.39
CA GLY A 37 6.74 7.37 2.68
C GLY A 37 7.29 8.36 1.66
N THR A 38 6.38 9.09 1.06
CA THR A 38 6.70 10.18 0.14
C THR A 38 7.10 11.43 0.92
N LEU A 39 8.31 11.92 0.67
CA LEU A 39 8.86 13.10 1.32
C LEU A 39 8.50 14.36 0.54
N VAL A 40 7.83 15.30 1.20
CA VAL A 40 7.55 16.64 0.69
C VAL A 40 8.33 17.66 1.52
N TYR A 41 9.42 18.17 0.92
CA TYR A 41 10.24 19.21 1.52
C TYR A 41 9.53 20.55 1.41
N VAL A 42 9.63 21.37 2.45
CA VAL A 42 9.03 22.71 2.52
C VAL A 42 10.13 23.74 2.79
N ALA A 43 10.11 24.84 2.01
CA ALA A 43 10.95 25.98 2.25
C ALA A 43 10.12 27.27 2.22
N ILE A 44 10.46 28.24 3.06
CA ILE A 44 9.76 29.52 3.21
C ILE A 44 10.79 30.66 3.11
N GLY A 45 10.57 31.58 2.19
CA GLY A 45 11.49 32.72 1.99
C GLY A 45 12.91 32.29 1.65
N GLY A 46 13.08 31.19 0.91
CA GLY A 46 14.38 30.64 0.53
C GLY A 46 15.09 29.81 1.60
N ILE A 47 14.47 29.58 2.76
CA ILE A 47 15.04 28.82 3.88
C ILE A 47 14.27 27.51 4.06
N TYR A 48 14.97 26.39 4.25
CA TYR A 48 14.36 25.11 4.58
C TYR A 48 13.57 25.20 5.89
N ALA A 49 12.28 24.87 5.85
CA ALA A 49 11.38 24.95 6.98
C ALA A 49 11.06 23.57 7.60
N GLY A 50 11.19 22.50 6.81
CA GLY A 50 10.91 21.15 7.29
C GLY A 50 10.53 20.18 6.17
N CYS A 51 10.13 18.98 6.57
CA CYS A 51 9.68 17.94 5.67
C CYS A 51 8.36 17.32 6.17
N ILE A 52 7.43 17.11 5.26
CA ILE A 52 6.18 16.38 5.50
C ILE A 52 6.40 14.98 4.96
N VAL A 53 6.15 13.97 5.79
CA VAL A 53 6.17 12.56 5.38
C VAL A 53 4.73 12.14 5.11
N ILE A 54 4.44 11.73 3.88
CA ILE A 54 3.15 11.18 3.49
C ILE A 54 3.33 9.66 3.40
N SER A 55 2.68 8.92 4.28
CA SER A 55 2.72 7.47 4.29
C SER A 55 1.33 6.90 4.51
N ASP A 56 1.08 5.74 3.92
CA ASP A 56 -0.12 4.98 4.21
C ASP A 56 -0.10 4.48 5.65
N VAL A 57 -1.26 4.46 6.26
CA VAL A 57 -1.45 3.96 7.63
C VAL A 57 -2.09 2.59 7.56
N ILE A 58 -1.46 1.61 8.21
CA ILE A 58 -2.07 0.29 8.39
C ILE A 58 -3.36 0.46 9.20
N LYS A 59 -4.48 -0.07 8.68
CA LYS A 59 -5.76 -0.02 9.39
C LYS A 59 -5.64 -0.72 10.75
N PRO A 60 -6.20 -0.17 11.82
CA PRO A 60 -6.02 -0.70 13.18
C PRO A 60 -6.41 -2.17 13.33
N THR A 61 -7.42 -2.62 12.58
CA THR A 61 -7.95 -3.99 12.61
C THR A 61 -7.16 -5.00 11.75
N SER A 62 -6.27 -4.53 10.86
CA SER A 62 -5.59 -5.41 9.89
C SER A 62 -4.75 -6.52 10.54
N GLN A 63 -3.98 -6.19 11.57
CA GLN A 63 -3.16 -7.18 12.26
C GLN A 63 -4.04 -8.25 12.95
N GLN A 64 -5.14 -7.82 13.57
CA GLN A 64 -6.09 -8.72 14.21
C GLN A 64 -6.78 -9.62 13.19
N ALA A 65 -7.14 -9.08 12.02
CA ALA A 65 -7.71 -9.83 10.92
C ALA A 65 -6.78 -10.95 10.43
N ILE A 66 -5.50 -10.64 10.21
CA ILE A 66 -4.50 -11.64 9.81
C ILE A 66 -4.37 -12.75 10.87
N ALA A 67 -4.30 -12.37 12.15
CA ALA A 67 -4.22 -13.34 13.24
C ALA A 67 -5.48 -14.23 13.33
N ALA A 68 -6.66 -13.65 13.11
CA ALA A 68 -7.94 -14.38 13.10
C ALA A 68 -8.02 -15.36 11.93
N LEU A 69 -7.62 -14.96 10.72
CA LEU A 69 -7.53 -15.83 9.55
C LEU A 69 -6.64 -17.05 9.79
N LYS A 70 -5.44 -16.83 10.36
CA LYS A 70 -4.54 -17.93 10.71
C LYS A 70 -5.15 -18.86 11.76
N LYS A 71 -5.84 -18.30 12.76
CA LYS A 71 -6.56 -19.10 13.78
C LYS A 71 -7.73 -19.89 13.17
N ALA A 72 -8.37 -19.34 12.14
CA ALA A 72 -9.44 -20.03 11.41
C ALA A 72 -8.93 -21.13 10.45
N GLY A 73 -7.62 -21.30 10.30
CA GLY A 73 -7.02 -22.38 9.52
C GLY A 73 -6.42 -21.94 8.17
N VAL A 74 -6.34 -20.63 7.90
CA VAL A 74 -5.62 -20.13 6.73
C VAL A 74 -4.13 -20.47 6.90
N LYS A 75 -3.62 -21.30 6.00
CA LYS A 75 -2.26 -21.85 6.10
C LYS A 75 -1.18 -20.81 5.80
N LYS A 76 -1.45 -19.90 4.87
CA LYS A 76 -0.48 -18.90 4.42
C LYS A 76 -1.18 -17.61 4.01
N VAL A 77 -0.66 -16.49 4.48
CA VAL A 77 -1.11 -15.15 4.11
C VAL A 77 0.02 -14.45 3.37
N ILE A 78 -0.24 -14.01 2.15
CA ILE A 78 0.73 -13.38 1.24
C ILE A 78 0.25 -11.97 0.91
N MET A 79 1.14 -10.99 1.01
CA MET A 79 0.86 -9.62 0.60
C MET A 79 1.45 -9.36 -0.79
N LEU A 80 0.62 -8.89 -1.72
CA LEU A 80 1.02 -8.43 -3.06
C LEU A 80 0.85 -6.91 -3.14
N THR A 81 1.94 -6.18 -3.38
CA THR A 81 1.92 -4.72 -3.39
C THR A 81 2.78 -4.11 -4.49
N GLY A 82 2.40 -2.93 -4.97
CA GLY A 82 3.22 -2.10 -5.84
C GLY A 82 4.26 -1.24 -5.10
N ASP A 83 4.24 -1.23 -3.78
CA ASP A 83 5.14 -0.44 -2.96
C ASP A 83 6.60 -0.90 -3.09
N ALA A 84 7.51 0.03 -2.81
CA ALA A 84 8.94 -0.26 -2.73
C ALA A 84 9.22 -1.34 -1.68
N LYS A 85 10.17 -2.23 -1.97
CA LYS A 85 10.52 -3.40 -1.16
C LYS A 85 10.67 -3.09 0.34
N LYS A 86 11.41 -2.02 0.69
CA LYS A 86 11.64 -1.63 2.10
C LYS A 86 10.33 -1.31 2.85
N VAL A 87 9.40 -0.63 2.18
CA VAL A 87 8.08 -0.29 2.74
C VAL A 87 7.25 -1.54 2.92
N ALA A 88 7.17 -2.35 1.87
CA ALA A 88 6.42 -3.60 1.85
C ALA A 88 6.86 -4.57 2.95
N GLU A 89 8.18 -4.77 3.12
CA GLU A 89 8.74 -5.64 4.17
C GLU A 89 8.40 -5.15 5.58
N GLN A 90 8.40 -3.84 5.81
CA GLN A 90 8.03 -3.28 7.12
C GLN A 90 6.54 -3.43 7.41
N VAL A 91 5.67 -3.19 6.41
CA VAL A 91 4.23 -3.39 6.54
C VAL A 91 3.94 -4.88 6.80
N ALA A 92 4.53 -5.76 6.02
CA ALA A 92 4.41 -7.21 6.16
C ALA A 92 4.80 -7.69 7.57
N GLY A 93 5.93 -7.20 8.09
CA GLY A 93 6.38 -7.52 9.45
C GLY A 93 5.42 -7.05 10.54
N LYS A 94 4.83 -5.85 10.40
CA LYS A 94 3.82 -5.34 11.33
C LYS A 94 2.51 -6.12 11.26
N LEU A 95 2.09 -6.53 10.07
CA LEU A 95 0.86 -7.30 9.86
C LEU A 95 1.00 -8.76 10.26
N GLY A 96 2.21 -9.31 10.24
CA GLY A 96 2.46 -10.73 10.50
C GLY A 96 2.05 -11.64 9.36
N VAL A 97 2.12 -11.16 8.10
CA VAL A 97 1.94 -12.00 6.91
C VAL A 97 3.15 -12.93 6.71
N ASP A 98 2.96 -14.03 6.02
CA ASP A 98 4.00 -15.06 5.87
C ASP A 98 4.94 -14.77 4.72
N GLU A 99 4.47 -14.05 3.71
CA GLU A 99 5.25 -13.69 2.51
C GLU A 99 4.82 -12.33 1.98
N VAL A 100 5.75 -11.60 1.36
CA VAL A 100 5.47 -10.34 0.66
C VAL A 100 6.12 -10.33 -0.71
N LYS A 101 5.37 -9.91 -1.71
CA LYS A 101 5.82 -9.58 -3.07
C LYS A 101 5.62 -8.09 -3.28
N SER A 102 6.69 -7.38 -3.52
CA SER A 102 6.72 -5.92 -3.66
C SER A 102 7.05 -5.49 -5.08
N GLU A 103 6.88 -4.19 -5.36
CA GLU A 103 7.23 -3.57 -6.64
C GLU A 103 6.46 -4.16 -7.85
N LEU A 104 5.28 -4.73 -7.59
CA LEU A 104 4.45 -5.37 -8.59
C LEU A 104 3.63 -4.34 -9.38
N LEU A 105 3.67 -4.45 -10.69
CA LEU A 105 2.69 -3.83 -11.57
C LEU A 105 1.37 -4.64 -11.55
N PRO A 106 0.24 -4.07 -12.00
CA PRO A 106 -1.03 -4.80 -12.02
C PRO A 106 -0.96 -6.16 -12.74
N ALA A 107 -0.24 -6.22 -13.87
CA ALA A 107 -0.03 -7.47 -14.60
C ALA A 107 0.80 -8.50 -13.82
N ASP A 108 1.78 -8.03 -13.03
CA ASP A 108 2.63 -8.91 -12.22
C ASP A 108 1.83 -9.56 -11.09
N LYS A 109 0.84 -8.86 -10.52
CA LYS A 109 -0.06 -9.43 -9.51
C LYS A 109 -0.82 -10.64 -10.07
N VAL A 110 -1.32 -10.55 -11.31
CA VAL A 110 -2.00 -11.67 -11.98
C VAL A 110 -1.06 -12.86 -12.13
N ILE A 111 0.17 -12.62 -12.60
CA ILE A 111 1.20 -13.66 -12.77
C ILE A 111 1.52 -14.33 -11.43
N GLU A 112 1.67 -13.56 -10.34
CA GLU A 112 1.96 -14.13 -9.01
C GLU A 112 0.78 -14.99 -8.50
N VAL A 113 -0.46 -14.55 -8.70
CA VAL A 113 -1.64 -15.34 -8.34
C VAL A 113 -1.74 -16.63 -9.16
N GLU A 114 -1.46 -16.58 -10.45
CA GLU A 114 -1.41 -17.78 -11.30
C GLU A 114 -0.31 -18.77 -10.85
N LYS A 115 0.85 -18.29 -10.44
CA LYS A 115 1.90 -19.15 -9.85
C LYS A 115 1.42 -19.81 -8.56
N LEU A 116 0.73 -19.08 -7.69
CA LEU A 116 0.19 -19.61 -6.44
C LEU A 116 -0.89 -20.66 -6.73
N LEU A 117 -1.81 -20.42 -7.66
CA LEU A 117 -2.84 -21.36 -8.09
C LEU A 117 -2.22 -22.66 -8.64
N ASN A 118 -1.15 -22.55 -9.42
CA ASN A 118 -0.46 -23.71 -10.00
C ASN A 118 0.37 -24.50 -8.97
N SER A 119 0.77 -23.87 -7.86
CA SER A 119 1.61 -24.49 -6.83
C SER A 119 0.84 -25.04 -5.64
N LYS A 120 -0.44 -24.67 -5.48
CA LYS A 120 -1.28 -25.17 -4.39
C LYS A 120 -1.68 -26.64 -4.58
N SER A 121 -1.96 -27.35 -3.49
CA SER A 121 -2.53 -28.70 -3.56
C SER A 121 -4.01 -28.66 -4.03
N LYS A 122 -4.51 -29.79 -4.49
CA LYS A 122 -5.90 -29.90 -5.02
C LYS A 122 -6.96 -29.54 -3.98
N ASP A 123 -6.68 -29.79 -2.71
CA ASP A 123 -7.60 -29.54 -1.60
C ASP A 123 -7.45 -28.14 -0.99
N GLU A 124 -6.60 -27.29 -1.56
CA GLU A 124 -6.39 -25.91 -1.12
C GLU A 124 -7.13 -24.94 -2.04
N MET A 125 -7.66 -23.88 -1.43
CA MET A 125 -8.28 -22.75 -2.12
C MET A 125 -7.44 -21.50 -1.91
N LEU A 126 -7.33 -20.68 -2.95
CA LEU A 126 -6.69 -19.37 -2.91
C LEU A 126 -7.77 -18.29 -2.89
N ALA A 127 -7.86 -17.55 -1.79
CA ALA A 127 -8.66 -16.34 -1.74
C ALA A 127 -7.79 -15.12 -2.03
N PHE A 128 -8.27 -14.22 -2.89
CA PHE A 128 -7.65 -12.93 -3.13
C PHE A 128 -8.53 -11.81 -2.60
N VAL A 129 -7.94 -10.89 -1.85
CA VAL A 129 -8.63 -9.71 -1.31
C VAL A 129 -8.05 -8.45 -1.96
N GLY A 130 -8.90 -7.65 -2.58
CA GLY A 130 -8.50 -6.41 -3.24
C GLY A 130 -9.57 -5.32 -3.10
N ASP A 131 -9.17 -4.06 -3.26
CA ASP A 131 -10.04 -2.90 -3.06
C ASP A 131 -10.20 -2.02 -4.31
N GLY A 132 -9.45 -2.29 -5.37
CA GLY A 132 -9.31 -1.39 -6.51
C GLY A 132 -9.68 -1.96 -7.87
N ILE A 133 -9.89 -1.02 -8.82
CA ILE A 133 -10.09 -1.31 -10.25
C ILE A 133 -8.96 -2.18 -10.81
N ASN A 134 -7.73 -1.93 -10.35
CA ASN A 134 -6.55 -2.64 -10.81
C ASN A 134 -6.50 -4.10 -10.36
N ASP A 135 -7.28 -4.47 -9.37
CA ASP A 135 -7.33 -5.81 -8.80
C ASP A 135 -8.45 -6.69 -9.42
N ALA A 136 -9.37 -6.11 -10.21
CA ALA A 136 -10.45 -6.86 -10.87
C ALA A 136 -9.95 -8.08 -11.67
N PRO A 137 -8.88 -8.00 -12.48
CA PRO A 137 -8.36 -9.17 -13.18
C PRO A 137 -7.81 -10.26 -12.25
N VAL A 138 -7.36 -9.89 -11.05
CA VAL A 138 -6.82 -10.82 -10.05
C VAL A 138 -7.95 -11.45 -9.26
N LEU A 139 -8.97 -10.65 -8.87
CA LEU A 139 -10.18 -11.12 -8.20
C LEU A 139 -10.85 -12.24 -8.99
N SER A 140 -11.05 -12.06 -10.30
CA SER A 140 -11.69 -13.05 -11.15
C SER A 140 -10.84 -14.30 -11.43
N ARG A 141 -9.54 -14.28 -11.11
CA ARG A 141 -8.63 -15.41 -11.32
C ARG A 141 -8.47 -16.29 -10.08
N ALA A 142 -8.65 -15.75 -8.90
CA ALA A 142 -8.57 -16.50 -7.65
C ALA A 142 -9.68 -17.58 -7.58
N ASP A 143 -9.51 -18.57 -6.72
CA ASP A 143 -10.60 -19.51 -6.43
C ASP A 143 -11.75 -18.80 -5.69
N ILE A 144 -11.43 -17.75 -4.91
CA ILE A 144 -12.39 -16.87 -4.24
C ILE A 144 -11.87 -15.43 -4.33
N GLY A 145 -12.58 -14.58 -5.04
CA GLY A 145 -12.32 -13.13 -5.10
C GLY A 145 -13.14 -12.38 -4.05
N ILE A 146 -12.48 -11.57 -3.22
CA ILE A 146 -13.13 -10.75 -2.19
C ILE A 146 -12.82 -9.27 -2.45
N ALA A 147 -13.82 -8.50 -2.82
CA ALA A 147 -13.69 -7.04 -2.97
C ALA A 147 -13.98 -6.34 -1.65
N MET A 148 -13.16 -5.36 -1.29
CA MET A 148 -13.32 -4.54 -0.08
C MET A 148 -13.56 -3.07 -0.43
N GLY A 149 -14.45 -2.44 0.34
CA GLY A 149 -14.75 -1.02 0.23
C GLY A 149 -15.97 -0.74 -0.64
N ALA A 150 -17.01 -0.18 -0.05
CA ALA A 150 -18.30 0.15 -0.71
C ALA A 150 -18.18 1.18 -1.84
N LEU A 151 -17.08 1.90 -1.91
CA LEU A 151 -16.72 2.84 -2.98
C LEU A 151 -15.70 2.21 -3.95
N GLY A 152 -15.52 0.89 -3.85
CA GLY A 152 -14.75 0.12 -4.82
C GLY A 152 -15.32 0.32 -6.23
N SER A 153 -14.50 0.19 -7.23
CA SER A 153 -14.96 0.33 -8.60
C SER A 153 -16.00 -0.76 -8.92
N ASP A 154 -17.00 -0.40 -9.71
CA ASP A 154 -17.97 -1.34 -10.24
C ASP A 154 -17.29 -2.59 -10.82
N ALA A 155 -16.14 -2.41 -11.48
CA ALA A 155 -15.35 -3.50 -12.03
C ALA A 155 -14.81 -4.48 -10.97
N ALA A 156 -14.41 -4.03 -9.79
CA ALA A 156 -13.96 -4.92 -8.72
C ALA A 156 -15.15 -5.67 -8.10
N ILE A 157 -16.29 -4.99 -7.95
CA ILE A 157 -17.53 -5.58 -7.45
C ILE A 157 -18.02 -6.67 -8.40
N GLU A 158 -18.02 -6.41 -9.72
CA GLU A 158 -18.43 -7.39 -10.73
C GLU A 158 -17.49 -8.61 -10.82
N ALA A 159 -16.19 -8.40 -10.52
CA ALA A 159 -15.16 -9.45 -10.60
C ALA A 159 -15.06 -10.33 -9.35
N ALA A 160 -15.67 -9.93 -8.23
CA ALA A 160 -15.55 -10.62 -6.95
C ALA A 160 -16.71 -11.57 -6.68
N ASP A 161 -16.41 -12.68 -5.98
CA ASP A 161 -17.43 -13.61 -5.48
C ASP A 161 -18.08 -13.07 -4.20
N ILE A 162 -17.33 -12.30 -3.41
CA ILE A 162 -17.76 -11.71 -2.15
C ILE A 162 -17.43 -10.22 -2.15
N VAL A 163 -18.38 -9.40 -1.73
CA VAL A 163 -18.19 -7.95 -1.60
C VAL A 163 -18.40 -7.53 -0.15
N LEU A 164 -17.38 -6.96 0.46
CA LEU A 164 -17.47 -6.34 1.78
C LEU A 164 -17.75 -4.85 1.59
N MET A 165 -18.92 -4.43 2.01
CA MET A 165 -19.43 -3.06 1.80
C MET A 165 -18.70 -1.99 2.62
N ASP A 166 -17.94 -2.40 3.60
CA ASP A 166 -17.06 -1.54 4.37
C ASP A 166 -15.59 -1.90 4.20
N ASP A 167 -14.76 -1.04 4.72
CA ASP A 167 -13.33 -1.10 4.54
C ASP A 167 -12.62 -1.69 5.79
N ASP A 168 -13.31 -2.61 6.50
CA ASP A 168 -12.79 -3.25 7.71
C ASP A 168 -12.28 -4.67 7.43
N PRO A 169 -10.93 -4.89 7.45
CA PRO A 169 -10.34 -6.20 7.24
C PRO A 169 -10.77 -7.27 8.24
N ALA A 170 -11.23 -6.89 9.43
CA ALA A 170 -11.68 -7.85 10.44
C ALA A 170 -12.89 -8.69 10.00
N LYS A 171 -13.64 -8.21 8.99
CA LYS A 171 -14.82 -8.92 8.45
C LYS A 171 -14.49 -10.04 7.47
N ILE A 172 -13.21 -10.21 7.11
CA ILE A 172 -12.76 -11.32 6.26
C ILE A 172 -12.61 -12.61 7.07
N ALA A 173 -12.41 -12.51 8.40
CA ALA A 173 -12.08 -13.64 9.26
C ALA A 173 -13.30 -14.33 9.91
#